data_0f1ee80c8484952228a7e1a2e427b482
#
_entry.id   0f1ee80c8484952228a7e1a2e427b482
#
_cell.length_a   1.000
_cell.length_b   1.000
_cell.length_c   1.000
_cell.angle_alpha   90.00
_cell.angle_beta   90.00
_cell.angle_gamma   90.00
#
_symmetry.space_group_name_H-M   'P 1'
#
loop_
_entity.id
_entity.type
_entity.pdbx_description
1 polymer ?
#
loop_
_entity_poly.entity_id
_entity_poly.type
_entity_poly.pdbx_seq_one_letter_code
_entity_poly.pdbx_strand_id
1 'polypeptide(L)'
;MLDRLNALQLAVGDTNVRGPGMTISLTDGPADDEDAQVVDEDLRIIVNGLWQSGAEAVSINGHRITARTAIHDAGSAITVDYRSVSSPYTIEAIGDSHAMTGAFASTPASSWLAYLRDNHQIRYTTNISSTLQLEGDPEGSADQLQRRP
;
A
#
# COMPACT_ATOMS: atom_id res chain seq x y z
N MET A 1 3.88 26.71 -0.23
CA MET A 1 3.16 26.72 1.02
C MET A 1 1.94 25.78 1.03
N LEU A 2 1.08 25.87 0.04
CA LEU A 2 -0.04 24.95 -0.09
C LEU A 2 0.42 23.50 -0.19
N ASP A 3 1.50 23.27 -0.91
CA ASP A 3 2.06 21.93 -1.08
C ASP A 3 2.51 21.33 0.23
N ARG A 4 3.08 22.16 1.10
CA ARG A 4 3.56 21.71 2.39
C ARG A 4 2.40 21.34 3.32
N LEU A 5 1.35 22.15 3.29
CA LEU A 5 0.16 21.87 4.08
C LEU A 5 -0.53 20.60 3.61
N ASN A 6 -0.63 20.43 2.29
CA ASN A 6 -1.21 19.22 1.71
C ASN A 6 -0.38 17.98 2.09
N ALA A 7 0.95 18.10 2.06
CA ALA A 7 1.82 16.98 2.43
C ALA A 7 1.60 16.55 3.88
N LEU A 8 1.39 17.51 4.79
CA LEU A 8 1.11 17.19 6.19
C LEU A 8 -0.23 16.48 6.34
N GLN A 9 -1.25 16.94 5.62
CA GLN A 9 -2.56 16.30 5.66
C GLN A 9 -2.50 14.89 5.09
N LEU A 10 -1.76 14.70 4.02
CA LEU A 10 -1.60 13.39 3.41
C LEU A 10 -0.89 12.43 4.35
N ALA A 11 0.09 12.90 5.09
CA ALA A 11 0.87 12.06 6.00
C ALA A 11 0.04 11.54 7.18
N VAL A 12 -0.97 12.28 7.62
CA VAL A 12 -1.83 11.80 8.72
C VAL A 12 -2.96 10.89 8.23
N GLY A 13 -3.22 10.85 6.93
CA GLY A 13 -4.15 9.88 6.35
C GLY A 13 -5.62 10.12 6.59
N ASP A 14 -6.02 11.29 7.09
CA ASP A 14 -7.44 11.55 7.38
C ASP A 14 -8.14 12.42 6.33
N THR A 15 -7.47 12.69 5.21
CA THR A 15 -8.03 13.48 4.13
C THR A 15 -8.05 12.69 2.83
N ASN A 16 -9.13 12.78 2.08
CA ASN A 16 -9.19 12.21 0.74
C ASN A 16 -8.21 12.95 -0.17
N VAL A 17 -7.52 12.21 -1.02
CA VAL A 17 -6.54 12.79 -1.92
C VAL A 17 -6.78 12.26 -3.33
N ARG A 18 -6.43 13.08 -4.31
CA ARG A 18 -6.56 12.75 -5.71
C ARG A 18 -5.33 13.23 -6.46
N GLY A 19 -4.88 12.45 -7.41
CA GLY A 19 -3.75 12.83 -8.23
C GLY A 19 -3.25 11.68 -9.08
N PRO A 20 -2.20 11.95 -9.85
CA PRO A 20 -1.57 10.87 -10.62
C PRO A 20 -0.91 9.88 -9.68
N GLY A 21 -0.69 8.66 -10.15
CA GLY A 21 -0.05 7.68 -9.33
C GLY A 21 0.14 6.35 -10.03
N MET A 22 0.44 5.34 -9.23
CA MET A 22 0.61 3.98 -9.72
C MET A 22 -0.12 2.99 -8.83
N THR A 23 -0.50 1.87 -9.44
CA THR A 23 -1.18 0.78 -8.75
C THR A 23 -0.37 -0.49 -8.92
N ILE A 24 -0.16 -1.19 -7.82
CA ILE A 24 0.49 -2.51 -7.82
C ILE A 24 -0.52 -3.50 -7.29
N SER A 25 -0.82 -4.53 -8.07
CA SER A 25 -1.72 -5.59 -7.64
C SER A 25 -0.94 -6.88 -7.48
N LEU A 26 -1.13 -7.55 -6.34
CA LEU A 26 -0.55 -8.85 -6.07
C LEU A 26 -1.66 -9.87 -5.89
N THR A 27 -1.49 -11.03 -6.51
CA THR A 27 -2.45 -12.12 -6.40
C THR A 27 -1.73 -13.35 -5.88
N ASP A 28 -2.27 -13.94 -4.83
CA ASP A 28 -1.75 -15.19 -4.27
C ASP A 28 -1.69 -16.27 -5.34
N GLY A 29 -0.73 -17.18 -5.21
CA GLY A 29 -0.68 -18.39 -6.01
C GLY A 29 -1.71 -19.41 -5.53
N PRO A 30 -1.49 -20.71 -5.85
CA PRO A 30 -2.46 -21.74 -5.48
C PRO A 30 -2.78 -21.73 -3.99
N ALA A 31 -4.06 -21.87 -3.66
CA ALA A 31 -4.54 -21.75 -2.28
C ALA A 31 -4.00 -22.84 -1.36
N ASP A 32 -3.62 -23.99 -1.91
CA ASP A 32 -3.08 -25.10 -1.15
C ASP A 32 -1.58 -25.04 -0.95
N ASP A 33 -0.93 -24.00 -1.46
CA ASP A 33 0.51 -23.81 -1.34
C ASP A 33 0.78 -22.61 -0.43
N GLU A 34 1.21 -22.86 0.78
CA GLU A 34 1.48 -21.80 1.75
C GLU A 34 2.59 -20.87 1.30
N ASP A 35 3.57 -21.39 0.55
CA ASP A 35 4.68 -20.58 0.05
C ASP A 35 4.26 -19.67 -1.10
N ALA A 36 3.08 -19.88 -1.65
CA ALA A 36 2.56 -19.09 -2.75
C ALA A 36 1.58 -18.02 -2.28
N GLN A 37 1.57 -17.70 -0.98
CA GLN A 37 0.68 -16.70 -0.41
C GLN A 37 1.46 -15.45 -0.05
N VAL A 38 0.85 -14.29 -0.32
CA VAL A 38 1.43 -13.01 0.10
C VAL A 38 1.36 -12.94 1.63
N VAL A 39 2.44 -12.47 2.24
CA VAL A 39 2.49 -12.29 3.70
C VAL A 39 2.64 -10.80 4.03
N ASP A 40 2.48 -10.48 5.31
CA ASP A 40 2.51 -9.09 5.78
C ASP A 40 3.83 -8.39 5.45
N GLU A 41 4.94 -9.09 5.56
CA GLU A 41 6.23 -8.52 5.24
C GLU A 41 6.33 -8.09 3.78
N ASP A 42 5.72 -8.86 2.88
CA ASP A 42 5.72 -8.51 1.46
C ASP A 42 5.05 -7.16 1.25
N LEU A 43 3.91 -6.94 1.89
CA LEU A 43 3.21 -5.66 1.78
C LEU A 43 4.01 -4.52 2.38
N ARG A 44 4.67 -4.75 3.52
CA ARG A 44 5.52 -3.74 4.15
C ARG A 44 6.67 -3.32 3.24
N ILE A 45 7.32 -4.30 2.61
CA ILE A 45 8.43 -4.03 1.70
C ILE A 45 7.96 -3.15 0.53
N ILE A 46 6.80 -3.48 -0.05
CA ILE A 46 6.27 -2.75 -1.19
C ILE A 46 5.88 -1.33 -0.78
N VAL A 47 5.20 -1.19 0.35
CA VAL A 47 4.79 0.13 0.84
C VAL A 47 6.02 1.00 1.10
N ASN A 48 7.05 0.45 1.74
CA ASN A 48 8.28 1.18 1.99
C ASN A 48 8.95 1.61 0.69
N GLY A 49 8.94 0.74 -0.32
CA GLY A 49 9.47 1.08 -1.63
C GLY A 49 8.72 2.25 -2.28
N LEU A 50 7.41 2.29 -2.11
CA LEU A 50 6.60 3.39 -2.63
C LEU A 50 6.92 4.71 -1.93
N TRP A 51 7.05 4.68 -0.58
CA TRP A 51 7.47 5.88 0.15
C TRP A 51 8.84 6.36 -0.31
N GLN A 52 9.78 5.45 -0.48
CA GLN A 52 11.12 5.79 -0.97
C GLN A 52 11.09 6.36 -2.38
N SER A 53 10.09 6.01 -3.16
CA SER A 53 9.95 6.44 -4.55
C SER A 53 9.24 7.78 -4.69
N GLY A 54 8.84 8.40 -3.59
CA GLY A 54 8.20 9.70 -3.62
C GLY A 54 6.69 9.67 -3.51
N ALA A 55 6.10 8.55 -3.07
CA ALA A 55 4.66 8.50 -2.85
C ALA A 55 4.25 9.50 -1.79
N GLU A 56 3.18 10.20 -2.03
CA GLU A 56 2.61 11.17 -1.10
C GLU A 56 1.49 10.57 -0.28
N ALA A 57 0.82 9.56 -0.83
CA ALA A 57 -0.24 8.83 -0.16
C ALA A 57 -0.27 7.41 -0.69
N VAL A 58 -0.54 6.44 0.17
CA VAL A 58 -0.58 5.02 -0.18
C VAL A 58 -1.80 4.40 0.47
N SER A 59 -2.44 3.46 -0.22
CA SER A 59 -3.50 2.64 0.36
C SER A 59 -3.33 1.17 -0.03
N ILE A 60 -3.87 0.28 0.79
CA ILE A 60 -3.95 -1.15 0.50
C ILE A 60 -5.42 -1.54 0.60
N ASN A 61 -5.96 -2.05 -0.51
CA ASN A 61 -7.36 -2.47 -0.59
C ASN A 61 -8.32 -1.40 -0.04
N GLY A 62 -8.04 -0.14 -0.36
CA GLY A 62 -8.87 0.97 0.05
C GLY A 62 -8.58 1.51 1.45
N HIS A 63 -7.65 0.90 2.19
CA HIS A 63 -7.30 1.36 3.53
C HIS A 63 -6.06 2.23 3.47
N ARG A 64 -6.21 3.48 3.91
CA ARG A 64 -5.12 4.46 3.86
C ARG A 64 -3.98 4.04 4.78
N ILE A 65 -2.76 4.13 4.25
CA ILE A 65 -1.56 3.75 4.98
C ILE A 65 -0.82 5.02 5.40
N THR A 66 -0.37 5.05 6.64
CA THR A 66 0.48 6.12 7.16
C THR A 66 1.71 5.50 7.78
N ALA A 67 2.61 6.34 8.28
CA ALA A 67 3.80 5.85 8.98
C ALA A 67 3.45 5.05 10.24
N ARG A 68 2.23 5.20 10.75
CA ARG A 68 1.79 4.51 11.97
C ARG A 68 0.90 3.30 11.69
N THR A 69 0.60 3.05 10.43
CA THR A 69 -0.28 1.93 10.08
C THR A 69 0.41 0.62 10.38
N ALA A 70 -0.29 -0.26 11.09
CA ALA A 70 0.21 -1.58 11.44
C ALA A 70 -0.27 -2.59 10.40
N ILE A 71 0.67 -3.31 9.81
CA ILE A 71 0.40 -4.39 8.85
C ILE A 71 0.92 -5.67 9.51
N HIS A 72 0.02 -6.61 9.81
CA HIS A 72 0.37 -7.82 10.54
C HIS A 72 -0.34 -9.03 9.99
N ASP A 73 0.30 -10.18 10.16
CA ASP A 73 -0.36 -11.47 10.00
C ASP A 73 -1.30 -11.70 11.17
N ALA A 74 -2.49 -12.19 10.86
CA ALA A 74 -3.47 -12.59 11.86
C ALA A 74 -4.01 -13.97 11.47
N GLY A 75 -3.20 -14.99 11.71
CA GLY A 75 -3.51 -16.34 11.26
C GLY A 75 -3.36 -16.47 9.77
N SER A 76 -4.45 -16.78 9.07
CA SER A 76 -4.45 -16.95 7.62
C SER A 76 -4.75 -15.66 6.87
N ALA A 77 -4.96 -14.55 7.58
CA ALA A 77 -5.30 -13.27 6.98
C ALA A 77 -4.24 -12.22 7.34
N ILE A 78 -4.18 -11.17 6.55
CA ILE A 78 -3.35 -10.01 6.82
C ILE A 78 -4.27 -8.90 7.31
N THR A 79 -3.86 -8.17 8.33
CA THR A 79 -4.60 -7.02 8.82
C THR A 79 -3.85 -5.74 8.56
N VAL A 80 -4.60 -4.71 8.17
CA VAL A 80 -4.11 -3.34 8.01
C VAL A 80 -4.89 -2.51 9.01
N ASP A 81 -4.24 -2.10 10.09
CA ASP A 81 -4.87 -1.43 11.23
C ASP A 81 -6.10 -2.22 11.71
N TYR A 82 -5.90 -3.51 11.96
CA TYR A 82 -6.94 -4.43 12.46
C TYR A 82 -8.05 -4.74 11.47
N ARG A 83 -7.95 -4.29 10.23
CA ARG A 83 -8.93 -4.62 9.18
C ARG A 83 -8.35 -5.68 8.29
N SER A 84 -9.08 -6.77 8.11
CA SER A 84 -8.62 -7.90 7.28
C SER A 84 -8.61 -7.52 5.81
N VAL A 85 -7.53 -7.88 5.14
CA VAL A 85 -7.42 -7.74 3.68
C VAL A 85 -7.05 -9.10 3.10
N SER A 86 -7.40 -9.30 1.86
CA SER A 86 -7.15 -10.59 1.19
C SER A 86 -6.78 -10.37 -0.27
N SER A 87 -6.22 -11.42 -0.87
CA SER A 87 -5.88 -11.41 -2.29
C SER A 87 -7.12 -11.20 -3.17
N PRO A 88 -7.04 -10.42 -4.25
CA PRO A 88 -5.86 -9.69 -4.69
C PRO A 88 -5.60 -8.45 -3.82
N TYR A 89 -4.32 -8.19 -3.58
CA TYR A 89 -3.93 -7.01 -2.80
C TYR A 89 -3.66 -5.87 -3.77
N THR A 90 -4.45 -4.82 -3.67
CA THR A 90 -4.31 -3.65 -4.53
C THR A 90 -3.69 -2.52 -3.75
N ILE A 91 -2.47 -2.16 -4.12
CA ILE A 91 -1.72 -1.08 -3.46
C ILE A 91 -1.71 0.10 -4.41
N GLU A 92 -2.28 1.21 -3.96
CA GLU A 92 -2.35 2.44 -4.75
C GLU A 92 -1.49 3.51 -4.12
N ALA A 93 -0.74 4.23 -4.94
CA ALA A 93 0.14 5.28 -4.46
C ALA A 93 -0.03 6.52 -5.32
N ILE A 94 -0.22 7.66 -4.69
CA ILE A 94 -0.32 8.95 -5.35
C ILE A 94 1.03 9.64 -5.31
N GLY A 95 1.46 10.17 -6.44
CA GLY A 95 2.70 10.90 -6.60
C GLY A 95 2.92 11.17 -8.08
N ASP A 96 4.07 11.77 -8.42
CA ASP A 96 4.43 11.95 -9.83
C ASP A 96 4.61 10.57 -10.46
N SER A 97 3.66 10.17 -11.30
CA SER A 97 3.57 8.78 -11.75
C SER A 97 4.82 8.32 -12.50
N HIS A 98 5.41 9.17 -13.32
CA HIS A 98 6.60 8.80 -14.09
C HIS A 98 7.85 8.74 -13.21
N ALA A 99 8.05 9.76 -12.39
CA ALA A 99 9.20 9.80 -11.49
C ALA A 99 9.12 8.68 -10.46
N MET A 100 7.94 8.45 -9.90
CA MET A 100 7.72 7.41 -8.89
C MET A 100 7.95 6.02 -9.48
N THR A 101 7.43 5.76 -10.68
CA THR A 101 7.58 4.46 -11.31
C THR A 101 9.05 4.17 -11.63
N GLY A 102 9.77 5.18 -12.14
CA GLY A 102 11.18 5.02 -12.41
C GLY A 102 12.00 4.80 -11.16
N ALA A 103 11.71 5.55 -10.10
CA ALA A 103 12.40 5.39 -8.83
C ALA A 103 12.09 4.03 -8.19
N PHE A 104 10.84 3.60 -8.25
CA PHE A 104 10.43 2.32 -7.67
C PHE A 104 11.21 1.15 -8.28
N ALA A 105 11.47 1.21 -9.58
CA ALA A 105 12.22 0.16 -10.28
C ALA A 105 13.63 -0.04 -9.71
N SER A 106 14.17 0.97 -9.03
CA SER A 106 15.49 0.90 -8.42
C SER A 106 15.45 0.55 -6.94
N THR A 107 14.27 0.34 -6.36
CA THR A 107 14.15 0.01 -4.94
C THR A 107 14.25 -1.50 -4.73
N PRO A 108 14.59 -1.96 -3.51
CA PRO A 108 14.53 -3.38 -3.17
C PRO A 108 13.14 -3.98 -3.37
N ALA A 109 12.07 -3.16 -3.27
CA ALA A 109 10.71 -3.64 -3.45
C ALA A 109 10.48 -4.19 -4.86
N SER A 110 11.06 -3.55 -5.87
CA SER A 110 10.94 -4.02 -7.25
C SER A 110 11.58 -5.39 -7.43
N SER A 111 12.78 -5.57 -6.88
CA SER A 111 13.46 -6.87 -6.90
C SER A 111 12.68 -7.91 -6.12
N TRP A 112 12.07 -7.51 -5.02
CA TRP A 112 11.26 -8.41 -4.18
C TRP A 112 10.03 -8.92 -4.94
N LEU A 113 9.36 -8.04 -5.69
CA LEU A 113 8.22 -8.46 -6.52
C LEU A 113 8.63 -9.51 -7.54
N ALA A 114 9.77 -9.31 -8.21
CA ALA A 114 10.28 -10.28 -9.17
C ALA A 114 10.60 -11.60 -8.48
N TYR A 115 11.18 -11.55 -7.30
CA TYR A 115 11.48 -12.74 -6.51
C TYR A 115 10.21 -13.51 -6.15
N LEU A 116 9.17 -12.81 -5.72
CA LEU A 116 7.89 -13.43 -5.38
C LEU A 116 7.25 -14.11 -6.59
N ARG A 117 7.32 -13.47 -7.75
CA ARG A 117 6.79 -14.05 -8.98
C ARG A 117 7.55 -15.31 -9.37
N ASP A 118 8.88 -15.24 -9.32
CA ASP A 118 9.72 -16.32 -9.84
C ASP A 118 9.83 -17.50 -8.88
N ASN A 119 9.67 -17.28 -7.57
CA ASN A 119 9.93 -18.31 -6.56
C ASN A 119 8.69 -18.70 -5.75
N HIS A 120 7.64 -17.89 -5.75
CA HIS A 120 6.48 -18.12 -4.91
C HIS A 120 5.16 -18.13 -5.69
N GLN A 121 5.23 -18.05 -7.01
CA GLN A 121 4.04 -18.09 -7.88
C GLN A 121 3.04 -16.97 -7.59
N ILE A 122 3.51 -15.89 -6.99
CA ILE A 122 2.68 -14.72 -6.74
C ILE A 122 2.72 -13.85 -7.99
N ARG A 123 1.55 -13.52 -8.53
CA ARG A 123 1.47 -12.68 -9.72
C ARG A 123 1.34 -11.23 -9.30
N TYR A 124 1.95 -10.35 -10.06
CA TYR A 124 1.77 -8.93 -9.82
C TYR A 124 1.67 -8.16 -11.13
N THR A 125 0.99 -7.04 -11.07
CA THR A 125 0.91 -6.09 -12.18
C THR A 125 1.15 -4.69 -11.64
N THR A 126 1.67 -3.83 -12.51
CA THR A 126 1.84 -2.41 -12.19
C THR A 126 1.19 -1.59 -13.27
N ASN A 127 0.48 -0.55 -12.87
CA ASN A 127 -0.21 0.36 -13.79
C ASN A 127 0.00 1.80 -13.36
N ILE A 128 0.05 2.69 -14.34
CA ILE A 128 0.13 4.13 -14.10
C ILE A 128 -1.24 4.72 -14.38
N SER A 129 -1.69 5.62 -13.53
CA SER A 129 -2.95 6.33 -13.71
C SER A 129 -2.71 7.83 -13.69
N SER A 130 -3.45 8.56 -14.54
CA SER A 130 -3.40 10.01 -14.51
C SER A 130 -4.17 10.58 -13.32
N THR A 131 -5.12 9.81 -12.80
CA THR A 131 -5.93 10.22 -11.64
C THR A 131 -6.28 9.01 -10.81
N LEU A 132 -5.82 9.00 -9.58
CA LEU A 132 -6.24 8.07 -8.55
C LEU A 132 -6.93 8.87 -7.46
N GLN A 133 -7.83 8.25 -6.75
CA GLN A 133 -8.47 8.85 -5.60
C GLN A 133 -8.32 7.89 -4.43
N LEU A 134 -7.65 8.35 -3.38
CA LEU A 134 -7.49 7.57 -2.16
C LEU A 134 -8.32 8.24 -1.08
N GLU A 135 -9.17 7.46 -0.44
CA GLU A 135 -9.98 7.97 0.64
C GLU A 135 -9.16 8.03 1.91
N GLY A 136 -9.38 9.08 2.69
CA GLY A 136 -8.81 9.17 4.01
C GLY A 136 -9.48 8.18 4.93
N ASP A 137 -8.93 8.02 6.12
CA ASP A 137 -9.46 7.12 7.13
C ASP A 137 -9.64 7.87 8.45
N PRO A 138 -10.41 8.97 8.44
CA PRO A 138 -10.63 9.74 9.67
C PRO A 138 -11.40 8.92 10.69
N GLU A 139 -12.30 8.08 10.22
CA GLU A 139 -13.13 7.26 11.10
C GLU A 139 -12.28 6.22 11.84
N GLY A 140 -11.29 5.65 11.16
CA GLY A 140 -10.35 4.74 11.82
C GLY A 140 -9.59 5.41 12.93
N SER A 141 -9.06 6.61 12.67
CA SER A 141 -8.32 7.37 13.67
C SER A 141 -9.24 7.85 14.78
N ALA A 142 -10.42 8.37 14.43
CA ALA A 142 -11.40 8.85 15.38
C ALA A 142 -11.92 7.70 16.24
N ASP A 143 -12.13 6.56 15.63
CA ASP A 143 -12.60 5.37 16.30
C ASP A 143 -11.65 4.92 17.39
N GLN A 144 -10.36 4.95 17.09
CA GLN A 144 -9.34 4.59 18.08
C GLN A 144 -9.36 5.53 19.28
N LEU A 145 -9.60 6.80 19.05
CA LEU A 145 -9.70 7.77 20.13
C LEU A 145 -10.98 7.62 20.94
N GLN A 146 -12.09 7.34 20.25
CA GLN A 146 -13.41 7.25 20.89
C GLN A 146 -13.63 5.94 21.64
N ARG A 147 -12.99 4.87 21.20
CA ARG A 147 -13.15 3.56 21.83
C ARG A 147 -12.45 3.47 23.15
N ARG A 148 -11.61 4.42 23.46
CA ARG A 148 -10.93 4.43 24.74
C ARG A 148 -11.84 5.04 25.77
N PRO A 149 -12.23 4.25 26.75
CA PRO A 149 -13.10 4.77 27.83
C PRO A 149 -12.40 5.84 28.61
#